data_3bf063cff5ea147a84d6f852f8201c7a
#
_entry.id   3bf063cff5ea147a84d6f852f8201c7a
#
_cell.length_a   1.000
_cell.length_b   1.000
_cell.length_c   1.000
_cell.angle_alpha   90.00
_cell.angle_beta   90.00
_cell.angle_gamma   90.00
#
_symmetry.space_group_name_H-M   'P 1'
#
loop_
_entity.id
_entity.type
_entity.pdbx_description
1 polymer ?
#
loop_
_entity_poly.entity_id
_entity_poly.type
_entity_poly.pdbx_seq_one_letter_code
_entity_poly.pdbx_strand_id
1 'polypeptide(L)'
;MAEQRYQAVMSVISDGLAIWQVAEKVGVSRQTLHSWLARYEAEGLEGLADRSHRPVSCPHQMPAVVEAELLELRRSRPYWGPRRLVFELGKRGVVPLPSESAAYRALVRAGMIDPSLRDRRSRKWKRWERGAPMELWQMDIVGGFPLADGTSAKALTGIDDHSRMCVCARLMARERTRAVCDGLRDALARYGVPEQILTDNGKVFTGRFNHPVVEVLFDRICRENGIEHLLTQPRSPTTTGKIERFHRSMRAEFLSNRPPFANLKAAQQALDEWVDYYNTARPHQSLDMATPAQRFSAATAATAPVADAPGGGEDRNGDDWVSRRVCANGIVCVSWQQVSVGRHYAGARCDVHVDGELLRFWIGDDLVKTAARTSRGEVRNKRALRTSAPA
;
A
#
# COMPACT_ATOMS: atom_id res chain seq x y z
N MET A 1 -41.47 30.16 -20.80
CA MET A 1 -41.63 30.93 -19.54
C MET A 1 -41.38 32.43 -19.71
N ALA A 2 -40.35 32.92 -20.40
CA ALA A 2 -40.14 34.37 -20.64
C ALA A 2 -41.30 34.99 -21.43
N GLU A 3 -41.85 34.32 -22.42
CA GLU A 3 -43.00 34.76 -23.22
C GLU A 3 -44.27 34.95 -22.37
N GLN A 4 -44.59 34.03 -21.48
CA GLN A 4 -45.73 34.17 -20.56
C GLN A 4 -45.58 35.34 -19.60
N ARG A 5 -44.34 35.60 -19.12
CA ARG A 5 -44.06 36.77 -18.28
C ARG A 5 -44.23 38.06 -19.08
N TYR A 6 -43.76 38.06 -20.32
CA TYR A 6 -43.92 39.22 -21.20
C TYR A 6 -45.39 39.53 -21.47
N GLN A 7 -46.23 38.54 -21.82
CA GLN A 7 -47.66 38.70 -22.02
C GLN A 7 -48.34 39.21 -20.75
N ALA A 8 -47.99 38.72 -19.57
CA ALA A 8 -48.53 39.19 -18.32
C ALA A 8 -48.18 40.68 -18.04
N VAL A 9 -46.92 41.06 -18.33
CA VAL A 9 -46.45 42.45 -18.19
C VAL A 9 -47.21 43.37 -19.19
N MET A 10 -47.33 42.92 -20.44
CA MET A 10 -48.05 43.71 -21.48
C MET A 10 -49.53 43.85 -21.16
N SER A 11 -50.19 42.87 -20.59
CA SER A 11 -51.57 42.95 -20.14
C SER A 11 -51.80 44.03 -19.07
N VAL A 12 -50.76 44.31 -18.25
CA VAL A 12 -50.85 45.44 -17.31
C VAL A 12 -50.52 46.79 -17.99
N ILE A 13 -49.44 46.83 -18.79
CA ILE A 13 -48.92 48.08 -19.36
C ILE A 13 -49.79 48.56 -20.54
N SER A 14 -50.12 47.69 -21.49
CA SER A 14 -50.81 48.02 -22.73
C SER A 14 -52.33 47.92 -22.63
N ASP A 15 -52.81 46.86 -21.96
CA ASP A 15 -54.25 46.58 -21.85
C ASP A 15 -54.87 47.26 -20.64
N GLY A 16 -54.07 47.87 -19.75
CA GLY A 16 -54.54 48.62 -18.57
C GLY A 16 -55.18 47.72 -17.49
N LEU A 17 -54.98 46.43 -17.52
CA LEU A 17 -55.60 45.52 -16.55
C LEU A 17 -54.96 45.63 -15.14
N ALA A 18 -55.82 45.55 -14.13
CA ALA A 18 -55.35 45.64 -12.75
C ALA A 18 -54.39 44.44 -12.41
N ILE A 19 -53.33 44.76 -11.70
CA ILE A 19 -52.28 43.76 -11.32
C ILE A 19 -52.84 42.50 -10.66
N TRP A 20 -53.88 42.64 -9.81
CA TRP A 20 -54.50 41.50 -9.15
C TRP A 20 -55.22 40.56 -10.12
N GLN A 21 -55.85 41.12 -11.17
CA GLN A 21 -56.56 40.39 -12.21
C GLN A 21 -55.59 39.55 -13.07
N VAL A 22 -54.49 40.21 -13.47
CA VAL A 22 -53.47 39.54 -14.28
C VAL A 22 -52.74 38.46 -13.45
N ALA A 23 -52.41 38.74 -12.18
CA ALA A 23 -51.76 37.79 -11.27
C ALA A 23 -52.63 36.54 -11.06
N GLU A 24 -53.93 36.71 -10.84
CA GLU A 24 -54.88 35.61 -10.72
C GLU A 24 -55.01 34.81 -12.04
N LYS A 25 -55.11 35.49 -13.18
CA LYS A 25 -55.20 34.86 -14.50
C LYS A 25 -53.96 34.03 -14.86
N VAL A 26 -52.80 34.50 -14.47
CA VAL A 26 -51.51 33.84 -14.76
C VAL A 26 -51.10 32.84 -13.67
N GLY A 27 -51.80 32.82 -12.54
CA GLY A 27 -51.55 31.93 -11.42
C GLY A 27 -50.30 32.28 -10.61
N VAL A 28 -49.96 33.56 -10.49
CA VAL A 28 -48.81 34.04 -9.72
C VAL A 28 -49.22 35.00 -8.61
N SER A 29 -48.34 35.27 -7.64
CA SER A 29 -48.59 36.26 -6.62
C SER A 29 -48.53 37.69 -7.21
N ARG A 30 -49.28 38.65 -6.65
CA ARG A 30 -49.19 40.04 -7.01
C ARG A 30 -47.75 40.59 -6.91
N GLN A 31 -47.01 40.16 -5.88
CA GLN A 31 -45.60 40.54 -5.67
C GLN A 31 -44.68 40.00 -6.80
N THR A 32 -44.95 38.81 -7.29
CA THR A 32 -44.21 38.25 -8.44
C THR A 32 -44.46 39.12 -9.70
N LEU A 33 -45.70 39.52 -9.96
CA LEU A 33 -46.02 40.37 -11.11
C LEU A 33 -45.41 41.78 -10.97
N HIS A 34 -45.45 42.38 -9.79
CA HIS A 34 -44.73 43.63 -9.52
C HIS A 34 -43.22 43.51 -9.79
N SER A 35 -42.62 42.40 -9.36
CA SER A 35 -41.22 42.14 -9.64
C SER A 35 -40.92 42.01 -11.14
N TRP A 36 -41.81 41.38 -11.91
CA TRP A 36 -41.66 41.30 -13.37
C TRP A 36 -41.82 42.69 -14.05
N LEU A 37 -42.78 43.50 -13.62
CA LEU A 37 -42.95 44.86 -14.11
C LEU A 37 -41.72 45.73 -13.87
N ALA A 38 -41.20 45.74 -12.63
CA ALA A 38 -40.00 46.48 -12.28
C ALA A 38 -38.75 46.02 -13.09
N ARG A 39 -38.63 44.71 -13.30
CA ARG A 39 -37.53 44.15 -14.11
C ARG A 39 -37.66 44.48 -15.59
N TYR A 40 -38.89 44.50 -16.13
CA TYR A 40 -39.15 44.89 -17.50
C TYR A 40 -38.91 46.37 -17.72
N GLU A 41 -39.27 47.21 -16.77
CA GLU A 41 -39.03 48.66 -16.81
C GLU A 41 -37.50 48.94 -16.77
N ALA A 42 -36.72 48.21 -15.99
CA ALA A 42 -35.30 48.44 -15.82
C ALA A 42 -34.44 47.83 -16.96
N GLU A 43 -34.79 46.64 -17.44
CA GLU A 43 -33.94 45.84 -18.31
C GLU A 43 -34.64 45.38 -19.61
N GLY A 44 -35.87 45.83 -19.85
CA GLY A 44 -36.67 45.42 -21.02
C GLY A 44 -36.99 43.93 -21.02
N LEU A 45 -37.08 43.36 -22.21
CA LEU A 45 -37.40 41.92 -22.39
C LEU A 45 -36.40 40.99 -21.73
N GLU A 46 -35.13 41.36 -21.69
CA GLU A 46 -34.06 40.57 -21.05
C GLU A 46 -34.28 40.46 -19.54
N GLY A 47 -34.85 41.43 -18.90
CA GLY A 47 -35.25 41.41 -17.50
C GLY A 47 -36.23 40.31 -17.13
N LEU A 48 -37.00 39.79 -18.09
CA LEU A 48 -37.96 38.71 -17.89
C LEU A 48 -37.36 37.29 -18.03
N ALA A 49 -36.12 37.19 -18.47
CA ALA A 49 -35.41 35.92 -18.51
C ALA A 49 -35.19 35.33 -17.11
N ASP A 50 -35.02 34.01 -17.06
CA ASP A 50 -34.68 33.34 -15.78
C ASP A 50 -33.28 33.76 -15.35
N ARG A 51 -33.19 34.33 -14.16
CA ARG A 51 -31.90 34.62 -13.54
C ARG A 51 -31.30 33.38 -12.96
N SER A 52 -29.97 33.27 -13.01
CA SER A 52 -29.24 32.19 -12.33
C SER A 52 -29.56 32.20 -10.84
N HIS A 53 -29.93 31.02 -10.32
CA HIS A 53 -30.08 30.81 -8.87
C HIS A 53 -28.76 30.64 -8.16
N ARG A 54 -27.62 30.70 -8.87
CA ARG A 54 -26.32 30.60 -8.28
C ARG A 54 -26.02 31.79 -7.40
N PRO A 55 -25.58 31.58 -6.14
CA PRO A 55 -25.18 32.68 -5.27
C PRO A 55 -24.08 33.55 -5.92
N VAL A 56 -24.15 34.83 -5.76
CA VAL A 56 -23.15 35.79 -6.27
C VAL A 56 -21.78 35.55 -5.64
N SER A 57 -21.75 35.10 -4.37
CA SER A 57 -20.54 34.71 -3.67
C SER A 57 -20.68 33.31 -3.09
N CYS A 58 -19.66 32.50 -3.19
CA CYS A 58 -19.56 31.16 -2.59
C CYS A 58 -18.31 31.10 -1.71
N PRO A 59 -18.38 31.52 -0.43
CA PRO A 59 -17.21 31.55 0.47
C PRO A 59 -16.54 30.21 0.63
N HIS A 60 -17.28 29.11 0.40
CA HIS A 60 -16.77 27.73 0.49
C HIS A 60 -16.28 27.17 -0.86
N GLN A 61 -16.24 27.99 -1.91
CA GLN A 61 -15.69 27.55 -3.19
C GLN A 61 -14.17 27.43 -3.08
N MET A 62 -13.62 26.30 -3.60
CA MET A 62 -12.17 26.11 -3.68
C MET A 62 -11.54 27.27 -4.47
N PRO A 63 -10.49 27.93 -3.94
CA PRO A 63 -9.76 28.95 -4.69
C PRO A 63 -9.19 28.39 -6.00
N ALA A 64 -9.19 29.20 -7.05
CA ALA A 64 -8.73 28.77 -8.38
C ALA A 64 -7.28 28.26 -8.37
N VAL A 65 -6.41 28.88 -7.56
CA VAL A 65 -5.00 28.45 -7.40
C VAL A 65 -4.92 27.05 -6.80
N VAL A 66 -5.71 26.76 -5.76
CA VAL A 66 -5.76 25.44 -5.13
C VAL A 66 -6.32 24.38 -6.08
N GLU A 67 -7.34 24.75 -6.87
CA GLU A 67 -7.90 23.87 -7.91
C GLU A 67 -6.85 23.57 -8.99
N ALA A 68 -6.09 24.56 -9.44
CA ALA A 68 -5.01 24.38 -10.41
C ALA A 68 -3.93 23.43 -9.91
N GLU A 69 -3.46 23.61 -8.67
CA GLU A 69 -2.48 22.70 -8.06
C GLU A 69 -3.01 21.26 -7.90
N LEU A 70 -4.29 21.12 -7.51
CA LEU A 70 -4.94 19.82 -7.44
C LEU A 70 -4.95 19.11 -8.80
N LEU A 71 -5.30 19.82 -9.86
CA LEU A 71 -5.36 19.28 -11.22
C LEU A 71 -3.98 18.93 -11.75
N GLU A 72 -2.97 19.75 -11.47
CA GLU A 72 -1.58 19.50 -11.85
C GLU A 72 -1.03 18.27 -11.12
N LEU A 73 -1.27 18.17 -9.81
CA LEU A 73 -0.90 16.98 -9.04
C LEU A 73 -1.59 15.73 -9.57
N ARG A 74 -2.85 15.83 -10.02
CA ARG A 74 -3.56 14.70 -10.63
C ARG A 74 -2.96 14.30 -11.97
N ARG A 75 -2.50 15.26 -12.81
CA ARG A 75 -1.81 14.96 -14.07
C ARG A 75 -0.50 14.22 -13.83
N SER A 76 0.29 14.67 -12.85
CA SER A 76 1.56 14.00 -12.48
C SER A 76 1.34 12.66 -11.78
N ARG A 77 0.18 12.44 -11.16
CA ARG A 77 -0.19 11.21 -10.42
C ARG A 77 -1.56 10.67 -10.85
N PRO A 78 -1.70 10.15 -12.08
CA PRO A 78 -3.00 9.82 -12.69
C PRO A 78 -3.82 8.79 -11.89
N TYR A 79 -3.17 7.98 -11.07
CA TYR A 79 -3.81 6.89 -10.31
C TYR A 79 -4.13 7.24 -8.85
N TRP A 80 -3.83 8.49 -8.43
CA TRP A 80 -4.14 8.93 -7.09
C TRP A 80 -5.57 9.43 -6.97
N GLY A 81 -6.32 8.91 -6.00
CA GLY A 81 -7.66 9.38 -5.68
C GLY A 81 -7.64 10.67 -4.85
N PRO A 82 -8.80 11.35 -4.71
CA PRO A 82 -8.94 12.63 -4.02
C PRO A 82 -8.30 12.65 -2.63
N ARG A 83 -8.52 11.62 -1.82
CA ARG A 83 -7.98 11.53 -0.46
C ARG A 83 -6.45 11.65 -0.42
N ARG A 84 -5.76 10.97 -1.34
CA ARG A 84 -4.30 11.01 -1.42
C ARG A 84 -3.78 12.34 -1.97
N LEU A 85 -4.49 12.91 -2.95
CA LEU A 85 -4.16 14.21 -3.52
C LEU A 85 -4.29 15.32 -2.46
N VAL A 86 -5.37 15.34 -1.69
CA VAL A 86 -5.57 16.29 -0.59
C VAL A 86 -4.48 16.17 0.46
N PHE A 87 -4.13 14.95 0.85
CA PHE A 87 -3.03 14.71 1.79
C PHE A 87 -1.70 15.30 1.28
N GLU A 88 -1.40 15.09 0.00
CA GLU A 88 -0.16 15.60 -0.60
C GLU A 88 -0.16 17.13 -0.71
N LEU A 89 -1.32 17.74 -1.04
CA LEU A 89 -1.47 19.20 -1.01
C LEU A 89 -1.19 19.76 0.39
N GLY A 90 -1.69 19.09 1.43
CA GLY A 90 -1.40 19.45 2.82
C GLY A 90 0.09 19.38 3.15
N LYS A 91 0.79 18.34 2.69
CA LYS A 91 2.26 18.24 2.84
C LYS A 91 3.02 19.35 2.13
N ARG A 92 2.48 19.90 1.02
CA ARG A 92 3.05 21.03 0.29
C ARG A 92 2.72 22.37 0.91
N GLY A 93 1.94 22.40 2.01
CA GLY A 93 1.55 23.64 2.68
C GLY A 93 0.45 24.42 1.99
N VAL A 94 -0.33 23.80 1.11
CA VAL A 94 -1.44 24.49 0.40
C VAL A 94 -2.54 24.89 1.37
N VAL A 95 -2.91 26.17 1.36
CA VAL A 95 -3.93 26.77 2.23
C VAL A 95 -4.88 27.62 1.38
N PRO A 96 -6.21 27.49 1.55
CA PRO A 96 -6.92 26.53 2.40
C PRO A 96 -6.89 25.11 1.81
N LEU A 97 -6.77 24.10 2.67
CA LEU A 97 -6.80 22.72 2.22
C LEU A 97 -8.24 22.30 1.84
N PRO A 98 -8.47 21.78 0.62
CA PRO A 98 -9.80 21.38 0.21
C PRO A 98 -10.25 20.08 0.90
N SER A 99 -11.55 19.92 1.12
CA SER A 99 -12.08 18.62 1.53
C SER A 99 -11.97 17.58 0.41
N GLU A 100 -11.91 16.28 0.78
CA GLU A 100 -11.88 15.18 -0.20
C GLU A 100 -13.05 15.24 -1.19
N SER A 101 -14.25 15.64 -0.71
CA SER A 101 -15.44 15.79 -1.55
C SER A 101 -15.34 16.99 -2.50
N ALA A 102 -14.72 18.09 -2.07
CA ALA A 102 -14.46 19.23 -2.94
C ALA A 102 -13.46 18.87 -4.04
N ALA A 103 -12.37 18.20 -3.66
CA ALA A 103 -11.37 17.70 -4.60
C ALA A 103 -11.99 16.71 -5.61
N TYR A 104 -12.83 15.77 -5.15
CA TYR A 104 -13.54 14.85 -6.05
C TYR A 104 -14.40 15.60 -7.08
N ARG A 105 -15.23 16.58 -6.63
CA ARG A 105 -16.07 17.35 -7.54
C ARG A 105 -15.25 18.17 -8.56
N ALA A 106 -14.11 18.73 -8.14
CA ALA A 106 -13.21 19.45 -9.03
C ALA A 106 -12.64 18.52 -10.12
N LEU A 107 -12.19 17.33 -9.74
CA LEU A 107 -11.66 16.32 -10.67
C LEU A 107 -12.73 15.80 -11.64
N VAL A 108 -13.98 15.66 -11.21
CA VAL A 108 -15.11 15.31 -12.08
C VAL A 108 -15.40 16.45 -13.08
N ARG A 109 -15.45 17.71 -12.63
CA ARG A 109 -15.63 18.86 -13.53
C ARG A 109 -14.53 18.97 -14.59
N ALA A 110 -13.31 18.66 -14.20
CA ALA A 110 -12.15 18.65 -15.10
C ALA A 110 -12.07 17.41 -16.01
N GLY A 111 -13.05 16.49 -15.97
CA GLY A 111 -13.05 15.25 -16.77
C GLY A 111 -11.98 14.23 -16.37
N MET A 112 -11.33 14.41 -15.22
CA MET A 112 -10.25 13.51 -14.74
C MET A 112 -10.77 12.33 -13.94
N ILE A 113 -12.04 12.31 -13.59
CA ILE A 113 -12.76 11.19 -12.98
C ILE A 113 -14.11 11.04 -13.68
N ASP A 114 -14.37 9.85 -14.20
CA ASP A 114 -15.69 9.47 -14.70
C ASP A 114 -16.52 8.82 -13.58
N PRO A 115 -17.60 9.49 -13.12
CA PRO A 115 -18.46 8.94 -12.07
C PRO A 115 -19.18 7.67 -12.47
N SER A 116 -19.39 7.41 -13.77
CA SER A 116 -20.11 6.24 -14.27
C SER A 116 -19.30 4.94 -14.05
N LEU A 117 -17.98 5.06 -14.04
CA LEU A 117 -17.06 3.92 -13.81
C LEU A 117 -16.93 3.55 -12.32
N ARG A 118 -17.63 4.26 -11.45
CA ARG A 118 -17.60 3.97 -10.01
C ARG A 118 -18.32 2.65 -9.73
N ASP A 119 -17.58 1.64 -9.28
CA ASP A 119 -18.18 0.41 -8.79
C ASP A 119 -19.05 0.69 -7.55
N ARG A 120 -20.38 0.61 -7.73
CA ARG A 120 -21.37 0.84 -6.66
C ARG A 120 -21.47 -0.34 -5.69
N ARG A 121 -20.81 -1.46 -5.94
CA ARG A 121 -20.85 -2.65 -5.10
C ARG A 121 -19.86 -2.52 -3.95
N SER A 122 -20.26 -1.84 -2.89
CA SER A 122 -19.55 -1.92 -1.62
C SER A 122 -19.83 -3.27 -0.96
N ARG A 123 -19.11 -4.32 -1.36
CA ARG A 123 -19.08 -5.54 -0.57
C ARG A 123 -18.37 -5.21 0.74
N LYS A 124 -19.05 -5.36 1.87
CA LYS A 124 -18.46 -5.28 3.19
C LYS A 124 -17.59 -6.52 3.42
N TRP A 125 -16.33 -6.46 2.95
CA TRP A 125 -15.36 -7.50 3.25
C TRP A 125 -14.89 -7.32 4.69
N LYS A 126 -14.86 -8.40 5.48
CA LYS A 126 -14.15 -8.39 6.76
C LYS A 126 -12.66 -8.19 6.47
N ARG A 127 -12.12 -7.06 6.88
CA ARG A 127 -10.67 -6.84 6.87
C ARG A 127 -10.08 -7.57 8.06
N TRP A 128 -9.14 -8.43 7.80
CA TRP A 128 -8.25 -8.96 8.81
C TRP A 128 -6.83 -8.44 8.53
N GLU A 129 -6.05 -8.26 9.56
CA GLU A 129 -4.69 -7.74 9.50
C GLU A 129 -3.94 -8.34 10.68
N ARG A 130 -2.70 -8.71 10.47
CA ARG A 130 -1.82 -9.15 11.56
C ARG A 130 -1.51 -8.01 12.51
N GLY A 131 -1.22 -8.34 13.77
CA GLY A 131 -1.01 -7.37 14.85
C GLY A 131 0.29 -6.59 14.68
N ALA A 132 1.34 -7.24 14.20
CA ALA A 132 2.68 -6.67 14.05
C ALA A 132 3.32 -7.02 12.70
N PRO A 133 4.34 -6.25 12.25
CA PRO A 133 5.20 -6.65 11.15
C PRO A 133 5.90 -7.97 11.46
N MET A 134 6.30 -8.66 10.41
CA MET A 134 6.99 -9.95 10.47
C MET A 134 6.15 -11.14 10.93
N GLU A 135 4.90 -10.95 11.37
CA GLU A 135 4.00 -12.07 11.66
C GLU A 135 3.58 -12.82 10.40
N LEU A 136 3.38 -12.11 9.28
CA LEU A 136 2.96 -12.74 8.04
C LEU A 136 3.46 -11.97 6.82
N TRP A 137 4.15 -12.66 5.93
CA TRP A 137 4.40 -12.19 4.57
C TRP A 137 3.47 -12.88 3.58
N GLN A 138 2.87 -12.12 2.68
CA GLN A 138 2.15 -12.67 1.52
C GLN A 138 3.09 -12.62 0.32
N MET A 139 3.32 -13.76 -0.33
CA MET A 139 4.19 -13.86 -1.50
C MET A 139 3.44 -14.44 -2.69
N ASP A 140 3.73 -13.91 -3.88
CA ASP A 140 3.07 -14.32 -5.11
C ASP A 140 3.94 -13.99 -6.33
N ILE A 141 3.66 -14.62 -7.46
CA ILE A 141 4.34 -14.39 -8.73
C ILE A 141 3.42 -13.64 -9.68
N VAL A 142 3.86 -12.47 -10.11
CA VAL A 142 3.13 -11.65 -11.08
C VAL A 142 3.90 -11.52 -12.39
N GLY A 143 3.21 -11.67 -13.51
CA GLY A 143 3.73 -11.44 -14.85
C GLY A 143 3.41 -10.05 -15.39
N GLY A 144 3.89 -9.79 -16.61
CA GLY A 144 3.55 -8.58 -17.37
C GLY A 144 4.63 -7.51 -17.38
N PHE A 145 5.90 -7.89 -17.32
CA PHE A 145 7.06 -6.99 -17.49
C PHE A 145 7.63 -7.17 -18.91
N PRO A 146 7.17 -6.39 -19.91
CA PRO A 146 7.58 -6.57 -21.30
C PRO A 146 9.04 -6.15 -21.48
N LEU A 147 9.79 -6.96 -22.23
CA LEU A 147 11.17 -6.67 -22.60
C LEU A 147 11.27 -6.31 -24.10
N ALA A 148 12.30 -5.58 -24.47
CA ALA A 148 12.49 -5.11 -25.85
C ALA A 148 12.72 -6.26 -26.86
N ASP A 149 13.12 -7.43 -26.40
CA ASP A 149 13.26 -8.65 -27.20
C ASP A 149 11.93 -9.37 -27.49
N GLY A 150 10.80 -8.77 -27.09
CA GLY A 150 9.46 -9.35 -27.23
C GLY A 150 9.08 -10.36 -26.16
N THR A 151 9.97 -10.70 -25.24
CA THR A 151 9.67 -11.58 -24.09
C THR A 151 9.03 -10.80 -22.96
N SER A 152 8.48 -11.51 -21.98
CA SER A 152 7.92 -10.91 -20.78
C SER A 152 8.48 -11.58 -19.54
N ALA A 153 9.05 -10.79 -18.64
CA ALA A 153 9.53 -11.25 -17.37
C ALA A 153 8.40 -11.38 -16.35
N LYS A 154 8.65 -12.17 -15.31
CA LYS A 154 7.79 -12.33 -14.13
C LYS A 154 8.53 -11.80 -12.89
N ALA A 155 7.79 -11.37 -11.87
CA ALA A 155 8.34 -10.96 -10.59
C ALA A 155 7.85 -11.88 -9.47
N LEU A 156 8.76 -12.39 -8.65
CA LEU A 156 8.41 -12.79 -7.29
C LEU A 156 8.20 -11.51 -6.49
N THR A 157 7.07 -11.38 -5.85
CA THR A 157 6.73 -10.26 -4.98
C THR A 157 6.39 -10.76 -3.59
N GLY A 158 6.68 -9.95 -2.58
CA GLY A 158 6.32 -10.23 -1.20
C GLY A 158 5.97 -8.96 -0.47
N ILE A 159 4.92 -8.98 0.31
CA ILE A 159 4.51 -7.86 1.17
C ILE A 159 4.28 -8.33 2.60
N ASP A 160 4.66 -7.50 3.55
CA ASP A 160 4.30 -7.67 4.94
C ASP A 160 2.83 -7.33 5.16
N ASP A 161 2.10 -8.24 5.82
CA ASP A 161 0.65 -8.14 5.98
C ASP A 161 0.22 -6.94 6.83
N HIS A 162 0.98 -6.59 7.87
CA HIS A 162 0.66 -5.50 8.78
C HIS A 162 1.01 -4.14 8.18
N SER A 163 2.23 -3.96 7.74
CA SER A 163 2.78 -2.69 7.28
C SER A 163 2.57 -2.41 5.80
N ARG A 164 2.23 -3.41 4.99
CA ARG A 164 2.21 -3.34 3.52
C ARG A 164 3.60 -3.10 2.90
N MET A 165 4.67 -3.22 3.70
CA MET A 165 6.04 -3.13 3.22
C MET A 165 6.29 -4.15 2.12
N CYS A 166 6.76 -3.71 0.96
CA CYS A 166 7.24 -4.62 -0.06
C CYS A 166 8.61 -5.16 0.37
N VAL A 167 8.63 -6.42 0.78
CA VAL A 167 9.82 -7.11 1.28
C VAL A 167 10.55 -7.90 0.19
N CYS A 168 9.88 -8.17 -0.92
CA CYS A 168 10.46 -8.87 -2.05
C CYS A 168 9.87 -8.33 -3.36
N ALA A 169 10.73 -8.02 -4.34
CA ALA A 169 10.34 -7.72 -5.71
C ALA A 169 11.49 -8.12 -6.64
N ARG A 170 11.55 -9.38 -7.05
CA ARG A 170 12.64 -9.92 -7.87
C ARG A 170 12.13 -10.41 -9.22
N LEU A 171 12.67 -9.83 -10.29
CA LEU A 171 12.36 -10.23 -11.65
C LEU A 171 13.10 -11.52 -12.04
N MET A 172 12.44 -12.31 -12.86
CA MET A 172 12.97 -13.53 -13.44
C MET A 172 12.46 -13.67 -14.89
N ALA A 173 13.31 -14.13 -15.79
CA ALA A 173 12.91 -14.38 -17.18
C ALA A 173 11.91 -15.55 -17.28
N ARG A 174 12.04 -16.52 -16.39
CA ARG A 174 11.13 -17.68 -16.31
C ARG A 174 10.90 -18.04 -14.84
N GLU A 175 9.70 -18.50 -14.54
CA GLU A 175 9.33 -19.02 -13.24
C GLU A 175 10.06 -20.34 -12.97
N ARG A 176 11.09 -20.27 -12.15
CA ARG A 176 11.91 -21.42 -11.73
C ARG A 176 12.04 -21.40 -10.22
N THR A 177 11.89 -22.55 -9.60
CA THR A 177 12.01 -22.71 -8.13
C THR A 177 13.27 -22.07 -7.57
N ARG A 178 14.42 -22.22 -8.23
CA ARG A 178 15.68 -21.64 -7.76
C ARG A 178 15.61 -20.10 -7.72
N ALA A 179 15.13 -19.47 -8.79
CA ALA A 179 15.01 -18.01 -8.85
C ALA A 179 14.04 -17.45 -7.79
N VAL A 180 12.95 -18.17 -7.53
CA VAL A 180 11.98 -17.86 -6.46
C VAL A 180 12.66 -17.98 -5.08
N CYS A 181 13.40 -19.07 -4.85
CA CYS A 181 14.11 -19.29 -3.60
C CYS A 181 15.25 -18.29 -3.37
N ASP A 182 15.95 -17.86 -4.41
CA ASP A 182 16.98 -16.82 -4.32
C ASP A 182 16.32 -15.47 -3.92
N GLY A 183 15.15 -15.13 -4.49
CA GLY A 183 14.39 -13.95 -4.08
C GLY A 183 13.90 -14.00 -2.62
N LEU A 184 13.45 -15.18 -2.16
CA LEU A 184 13.11 -15.36 -0.76
C LEU A 184 14.34 -15.18 0.15
N ARG A 185 15.48 -15.80 -0.18
CA ARG A 185 16.72 -15.66 0.60
C ARG A 185 17.20 -14.22 0.70
N ASP A 186 17.14 -13.46 -0.42
CA ASP A 186 17.49 -12.04 -0.43
C ASP A 186 16.56 -11.23 0.50
N ALA A 187 15.24 -11.53 0.50
CA ALA A 187 14.28 -10.89 1.39
C ALA A 187 14.55 -11.23 2.86
N LEU A 188 14.80 -12.52 3.19
CA LEU A 188 15.14 -12.94 4.55
C LEU A 188 16.45 -12.32 5.04
N ALA A 189 17.46 -12.20 4.17
CA ALA A 189 18.74 -11.59 4.51
C ALA A 189 18.59 -10.07 4.77
N ARG A 190 17.66 -9.41 4.09
CA ARG A 190 17.46 -7.95 4.20
C ARG A 190 16.57 -7.56 5.37
N TYR A 191 15.48 -8.27 5.59
CA TYR A 191 14.42 -7.86 6.53
C TYR A 191 14.28 -8.78 7.74
N GLY A 192 14.99 -9.90 7.79
CA GLY A 192 14.85 -10.92 8.82
C GLY A 192 13.85 -12.00 8.43
N VAL A 193 13.56 -12.89 9.37
CA VAL A 193 12.73 -14.06 9.17
C VAL A 193 11.33 -13.81 9.71
N PRO A 194 10.27 -13.86 8.88
CA PRO A 194 8.89 -13.74 9.36
C PRO A 194 8.45 -15.02 10.06
N GLU A 195 7.40 -14.93 10.88
CA GLU A 195 6.78 -16.10 11.50
C GLU A 195 6.09 -17.00 10.47
N GLN A 196 5.38 -16.37 9.53
CA GLN A 196 4.56 -17.06 8.54
C GLN A 196 4.78 -16.49 7.14
N ILE A 197 4.68 -17.35 6.13
CA ILE A 197 4.61 -16.95 4.72
C ILE A 197 3.36 -17.59 4.09
N LEU A 198 2.51 -16.79 3.49
CA LEU A 198 1.33 -17.22 2.73
C LEU A 198 1.63 -17.15 1.23
N THR A 199 1.45 -18.26 0.53
CA THR A 199 1.56 -18.33 -0.93
C THR A 199 0.30 -18.97 -1.53
N ASP A 200 0.21 -18.93 -2.84
CA ASP A 200 -0.70 -19.80 -3.58
C ASP A 200 -0.18 -21.24 -3.62
N ASN A 201 -0.93 -22.12 -4.28
CA ASN A 201 -0.58 -23.55 -4.42
C ASN A 201 0.34 -23.82 -5.62
N GLY A 202 1.07 -22.83 -6.11
CA GLY A 202 1.97 -22.97 -7.24
C GLY A 202 3.08 -23.98 -6.98
N LYS A 203 3.42 -24.79 -7.98
CA LYS A 203 4.44 -25.85 -7.87
C LYS A 203 5.83 -25.35 -7.48
N VAL A 204 6.12 -24.08 -7.63
CA VAL A 204 7.37 -23.44 -7.23
C VAL A 204 7.45 -23.19 -5.72
N PHE A 205 6.28 -23.06 -5.06
CA PHE A 205 6.16 -22.81 -3.63
C PHE A 205 5.96 -24.07 -2.84
N THR A 206 5.22 -25.07 -3.37
CA THR A 206 4.89 -26.29 -2.63
C THR A 206 4.78 -27.52 -3.52
N GLY A 207 5.23 -28.64 -2.98
CA GLY A 207 5.07 -29.98 -3.57
C GLY A 207 4.01 -30.83 -2.88
N ARG A 208 3.18 -30.25 -1.99
CA ARG A 208 2.15 -31.00 -1.22
C ARG A 208 1.10 -31.65 -2.08
N PHE A 209 0.90 -31.16 -3.30
CA PHE A 209 -0.07 -31.70 -4.25
C PHE A 209 0.56 -32.60 -5.33
N ASN A 210 1.85 -32.89 -5.24
CA ASN A 210 2.51 -33.84 -6.12
C ASN A 210 2.20 -35.29 -5.69
N HIS A 211 2.26 -36.21 -6.63
CA HIS A 211 2.14 -37.65 -6.36
C HIS A 211 3.40 -38.36 -6.85
N PRO A 212 4.27 -38.82 -5.93
CA PRO A 212 4.21 -38.68 -4.47
C PRO A 212 4.42 -37.27 -4.01
N VAL A 213 4.00 -36.94 -2.78
CA VAL A 213 4.26 -35.65 -2.13
C VAL A 213 5.78 -35.47 -1.96
N VAL A 214 6.28 -34.31 -2.39
CA VAL A 214 7.72 -34.00 -2.35
C VAL A 214 7.92 -32.63 -1.71
N GLU A 215 8.86 -32.53 -0.77
CA GLU A 215 9.27 -31.22 -0.24
C GLU A 215 10.06 -30.45 -1.32
N VAL A 216 9.55 -29.31 -1.76
CA VAL A 216 10.25 -28.42 -2.68
C VAL A 216 11.24 -27.54 -1.92
N LEU A 217 12.19 -26.92 -2.66
CA LEU A 217 13.21 -26.07 -2.05
C LEU A 217 12.63 -24.90 -1.24
N PHE A 218 11.51 -24.33 -1.66
CA PHE A 218 10.83 -23.26 -0.94
C PHE A 218 10.30 -23.72 0.41
N ASP A 219 9.56 -24.84 0.45
CA ASP A 219 9.08 -25.46 1.71
C ASP A 219 10.25 -25.79 2.66
N ARG A 220 11.35 -26.29 2.10
CA ARG A 220 12.57 -26.59 2.87
C ARG A 220 13.16 -25.32 3.50
N ILE A 221 13.32 -24.23 2.74
CA ILE A 221 13.82 -22.97 3.28
C ILE A 221 12.91 -22.46 4.41
N CYS A 222 11.59 -22.52 4.22
CA CYS A 222 10.65 -22.14 5.28
C CYS A 222 10.88 -22.98 6.54
N ARG A 223 10.89 -24.29 6.41
CA ARG A 223 11.10 -25.22 7.54
C ARG A 223 12.44 -25.00 8.24
N GLU A 224 13.54 -24.84 7.48
CA GLU A 224 14.88 -24.64 8.04
C GLU A 224 15.03 -23.29 8.77
N ASN A 225 14.19 -22.32 8.48
CA ASN A 225 14.18 -21.02 9.14
C ASN A 225 13.05 -20.85 10.16
N GLY A 226 12.29 -21.90 10.48
CA GLY A 226 11.19 -21.83 11.43
C GLY A 226 9.99 -21.02 10.94
N ILE A 227 9.82 -20.91 9.64
CA ILE A 227 8.71 -20.18 9.01
C ILE A 227 7.56 -21.16 8.79
N GLU A 228 6.38 -20.83 9.29
CA GLU A 228 5.17 -21.57 8.96
C GLU A 228 4.72 -21.22 7.54
N HIS A 229 4.80 -22.18 6.62
CA HIS A 229 4.34 -21.98 5.24
C HIS A 229 2.85 -22.29 5.11
N LEU A 230 2.06 -21.25 4.96
CA LEU A 230 0.62 -21.29 4.77
C LEU A 230 0.28 -21.30 3.27
N LEU A 231 -0.69 -22.10 2.90
CA LEU A 231 -1.21 -22.17 1.53
C LEU A 231 -2.63 -21.59 1.49
N THR A 232 -2.94 -20.86 0.43
CA THR A 232 -4.30 -20.38 0.21
C THR A 232 -5.25 -21.55 -0.01
N GLN A 233 -6.44 -21.47 0.58
CA GLN A 233 -7.48 -22.44 0.26
C GLN A 233 -7.90 -22.28 -1.22
N PRO A 234 -8.07 -23.39 -1.96
CA PRO A 234 -8.55 -23.33 -3.33
C PRO A 234 -9.85 -22.51 -3.42
N ARG A 235 -9.92 -21.58 -4.35
CA ARG A 235 -11.09 -20.69 -4.59
C ARG A 235 -11.45 -19.75 -3.44
N SER A 236 -10.55 -19.44 -2.51
CA SER A 236 -10.75 -18.45 -1.44
C SER A 236 -10.00 -17.14 -1.74
N PRO A 237 -10.61 -16.17 -2.43
CA PRO A 237 -9.94 -14.92 -2.83
C PRO A 237 -9.73 -13.94 -1.67
N THR A 238 -10.12 -14.32 -0.46
CA THR A 238 -10.11 -13.39 0.69
C THR A 238 -8.76 -13.31 1.41
N THR A 239 -7.87 -14.27 1.20
CA THR A 239 -6.60 -14.37 1.94
C THR A 239 -5.46 -13.60 1.29
N THR A 240 -5.46 -13.44 -0.04
CA THR A 240 -4.41 -12.79 -0.84
C THR A 240 -4.74 -11.36 -1.27
N GLY A 241 -5.84 -10.80 -0.81
CA GLY A 241 -6.35 -9.49 -1.27
C GLY A 241 -5.37 -8.32 -1.09
N LYS A 242 -4.39 -8.42 -0.19
CA LYS A 242 -3.41 -7.36 0.04
C LYS A 242 -2.31 -7.40 -1.02
N ILE A 243 -1.76 -8.56 -1.35
CA ILE A 243 -0.76 -8.70 -2.41
C ILE A 243 -1.39 -8.44 -3.79
N GLU A 244 -2.63 -8.86 -4.02
CA GLU A 244 -3.38 -8.52 -5.23
C GLU A 244 -3.56 -6.99 -5.37
N ARG A 245 -3.81 -6.28 -4.26
CA ARG A 245 -3.89 -4.83 -4.24
C ARG A 245 -2.54 -4.18 -4.52
N PHE A 246 -1.45 -4.75 -4.02
CA PHE A 246 -0.10 -4.33 -4.35
C PHE A 246 0.17 -4.48 -5.85
N HIS A 247 -0.15 -5.64 -6.45
CA HIS A 247 -0.01 -5.87 -7.90
C HIS A 247 -0.82 -4.87 -8.73
N ARG A 248 -2.03 -4.56 -8.30
CA ARG A 248 -2.87 -3.55 -8.96
C ARG A 248 -2.21 -2.17 -8.94
N SER A 249 -1.64 -1.78 -7.79
CA SER A 249 -0.89 -0.52 -7.68
C SER A 249 0.35 -0.51 -8.56
N MET A 250 1.12 -1.61 -8.56
CA MET A 250 2.30 -1.77 -9.39
C MET A 250 1.96 -1.71 -10.88
N ARG A 251 0.92 -2.40 -11.34
CA ARG A 251 0.47 -2.32 -12.73
C ARG A 251 0.06 -0.91 -13.11
N ALA A 252 -0.74 -0.24 -12.29
CA ALA A 252 -1.25 1.09 -12.57
C ALA A 252 -0.15 2.16 -12.51
N GLU A 253 0.69 2.16 -11.48
CA GLU A 253 1.62 3.25 -11.19
C GLU A 253 3.02 3.04 -11.80
N PHE A 254 3.41 1.80 -12.08
CA PHE A 254 4.74 1.46 -12.58
C PHE A 254 4.75 0.94 -14.01
N LEU A 255 3.83 0.05 -14.39
CA LEU A 255 3.85 -0.59 -15.72
C LEU A 255 3.01 0.15 -16.75
N SER A 256 1.89 0.79 -16.36
CA SER A 256 1.01 1.50 -17.30
C SER A 256 1.76 2.64 -17.99
N ASN A 257 1.58 2.73 -19.30
CA ASN A 257 2.18 3.77 -20.15
C ASN A 257 3.72 3.78 -20.20
N ARG A 258 4.37 2.68 -19.82
CA ARG A 258 5.81 2.53 -19.93
C ARG A 258 6.15 1.67 -21.17
N PRO A 259 7.15 2.06 -21.97
CA PRO A 259 7.65 1.20 -23.06
C PRO A 259 8.31 -0.06 -22.49
N PRO A 260 8.46 -1.12 -23.29
CA PRO A 260 9.20 -2.31 -22.89
C PRO A 260 10.59 -1.97 -22.37
N PHE A 261 11.03 -2.68 -21.34
CA PHE A 261 12.36 -2.49 -20.77
C PHE A 261 13.45 -3.03 -21.69
N ALA A 262 14.58 -2.36 -21.76
CA ALA A 262 15.68 -2.76 -22.63
C ALA A 262 16.15 -4.21 -22.38
N ASN A 263 16.17 -4.62 -21.11
CA ASN A 263 16.53 -5.98 -20.69
C ASN A 263 16.09 -6.23 -19.24
N LEU A 264 16.26 -7.45 -18.75
CA LEU A 264 15.88 -7.85 -17.40
C LEU A 264 16.57 -7.02 -16.30
N LYS A 265 17.84 -6.64 -16.50
CA LYS A 265 18.60 -5.84 -15.53
C LYS A 265 18.02 -4.42 -15.41
N ALA A 266 17.73 -3.78 -16.55
CA ALA A 266 17.10 -2.47 -16.56
C ALA A 266 15.69 -2.50 -15.96
N ALA A 267 14.93 -3.56 -16.22
CA ALA A 267 13.63 -3.78 -15.62
C ALA A 267 13.72 -3.93 -14.09
N GLN A 268 14.71 -4.70 -13.59
CA GLN A 268 14.92 -4.87 -12.13
C GLN A 268 15.30 -3.56 -11.47
N GLN A 269 16.24 -2.80 -12.05
CA GLN A 269 16.62 -1.50 -11.48
C GLN A 269 15.44 -0.55 -11.40
N ALA A 270 14.63 -0.44 -12.43
CA ALA A 270 13.44 0.40 -12.42
C ALA A 270 12.38 -0.08 -11.42
N LEU A 271 12.25 -1.40 -11.23
CA LEU A 271 11.37 -1.98 -10.21
C LEU A 271 11.87 -1.66 -8.81
N ASP A 272 13.17 -1.75 -8.56
CA ASP A 272 13.79 -1.44 -7.26
C ASP A 272 13.55 0.03 -6.88
N GLU A 273 13.72 0.97 -7.83
CA GLU A 273 13.43 2.39 -7.63
C GLU A 273 11.95 2.64 -7.31
N TRP A 274 11.03 1.95 -8.02
CA TRP A 274 9.61 2.05 -7.73
C TRP A 274 9.23 1.45 -6.39
N VAL A 275 9.84 0.33 -5.98
CA VAL A 275 9.62 -0.31 -4.68
C VAL A 275 10.14 0.58 -3.56
N ASP A 276 11.29 1.22 -3.74
CA ASP A 276 11.80 2.19 -2.77
C ASP A 276 10.80 3.34 -2.58
N TYR A 277 10.35 3.95 -3.68
CA TYR A 277 9.29 4.96 -3.65
C TYR A 277 8.00 4.45 -2.98
N TYR A 278 7.54 3.23 -3.32
CA TYR A 278 6.35 2.62 -2.74
C TYR A 278 6.47 2.47 -1.22
N ASN A 279 7.63 2.04 -0.75
CA ASN A 279 7.90 1.78 0.67
C ASN A 279 8.11 3.06 1.47
N THR A 280 8.83 4.05 0.92
CA THR A 280 9.36 5.18 1.70
C THR A 280 8.62 6.49 1.49
N ALA A 281 8.05 6.71 0.30
CA ALA A 281 7.49 8.02 -0.08
C ALA A 281 5.99 8.01 -0.40
N ARG A 282 5.44 6.86 -0.82
CA ARG A 282 4.05 6.78 -1.27
C ARG A 282 3.06 6.73 -0.11
N PRO A 283 2.12 7.70 0.04
CA PRO A 283 1.10 7.67 1.09
C PRO A 283 0.15 6.49 0.89
N HIS A 284 -0.14 5.75 1.95
CA HIS A 284 -0.98 4.56 1.88
C HIS A 284 -2.31 4.76 2.63
N GLN A 285 -3.44 4.75 1.90
CA GLN A 285 -4.77 5.04 2.47
C GLN A 285 -5.19 4.10 3.61
N SER A 286 -4.80 2.81 3.54
CA SER A 286 -5.12 1.85 4.61
C SER A 286 -4.20 1.94 5.82
N LEU A 287 -3.18 2.79 5.76
CA LEU A 287 -2.22 3.08 6.83
C LEU A 287 -2.36 4.53 7.32
N ASP A 288 -3.54 5.13 7.16
CA ASP A 288 -3.82 6.53 7.50
C ASP A 288 -2.81 7.52 6.91
N MET A 289 -2.45 7.26 5.64
CA MET A 289 -1.48 8.01 4.85
C MET A 289 -0.02 7.85 5.27
N ALA A 290 0.29 7.05 6.29
CA ALA A 290 1.67 6.66 6.58
C ALA A 290 2.25 5.85 5.41
N THR A 291 3.56 5.84 5.29
CA THR A 291 4.26 4.97 4.34
C THR A 291 4.42 3.56 4.92
N PRO A 292 4.54 2.52 4.07
CA PRO A 292 4.82 1.18 4.54
C PRO A 292 6.05 1.09 5.46
N ALA A 293 7.14 1.78 5.11
CA ALA A 293 8.37 1.79 5.91
C ALA A 293 8.17 2.40 7.30
N GLN A 294 7.42 3.51 7.40
CA GLN A 294 7.10 4.11 8.71
C GLN A 294 6.35 3.13 9.61
N ARG A 295 5.36 2.41 9.06
CA ARG A 295 4.58 1.45 9.84
C ARG A 295 5.39 0.19 10.17
N PHE A 296 6.24 -0.26 9.27
CA PHE A 296 7.14 -1.39 9.50
C PHE A 296 8.12 -1.10 10.63
N SER A 297 8.81 0.04 10.60
CA SER A 297 9.79 0.45 11.61
C SER A 297 9.17 0.75 12.97
N ALA A 298 8.02 1.43 13.00
CA ALA A 298 7.35 1.80 14.26
C ALA A 298 6.92 0.57 15.07
N ALA A 299 6.38 -0.46 14.40
CA ALA A 299 5.96 -1.66 15.08
C ALA A 299 7.15 -2.58 15.44
N THR A 300 8.22 -2.57 14.64
CA THR A 300 9.47 -3.28 15.00
C THR A 300 10.11 -2.64 16.26
N ALA A 301 10.03 -1.32 16.39
CA ALA A 301 10.45 -0.62 17.60
C ALA A 301 9.54 -0.91 18.81
N ALA A 302 8.24 -1.09 18.58
CA ALA A 302 7.28 -1.42 19.64
C ALA A 302 7.35 -2.89 20.10
N THR A 303 7.81 -3.78 19.22
CA THR A 303 8.04 -5.21 19.52
C THR A 303 9.48 -5.50 19.93
N ALA A 304 10.36 -4.49 19.94
CA ALA A 304 11.63 -4.61 20.64
C ALA A 304 11.30 -4.96 22.11
N PRO A 305 11.79 -6.08 22.65
CA PRO A 305 11.46 -6.43 24.01
C PRO A 305 11.84 -5.27 24.93
N VAL A 306 10.84 -4.75 25.65
CA VAL A 306 11.10 -3.92 26.83
C VAL A 306 12.11 -4.71 27.63
N ALA A 307 13.23 -4.08 27.95
CA ALA A 307 14.38 -4.70 28.57
C ALA A 307 14.05 -5.26 29.96
N ASP A 308 13.45 -6.42 30.01
CA ASP A 308 13.64 -7.42 31.03
C ASP A 308 14.62 -8.53 30.51
N ALA A 309 15.40 -8.18 29.47
CA ALA A 309 16.57 -8.95 29.13
C ALA A 309 17.60 -8.74 30.27
N PRO A 310 18.14 -9.79 30.86
CA PRO A 310 19.19 -9.67 31.86
C PRO A 310 20.28 -8.76 31.31
N GLY A 311 20.60 -7.71 32.08
CA GLY A 311 21.53 -6.68 31.68
C GLY A 311 22.89 -7.24 31.27
N GLY A 312 23.56 -6.54 30.34
CA GLY A 312 24.89 -6.92 29.87
C GLY A 312 25.83 -7.28 31.00
N GLY A 313 26.31 -8.52 31.01
CA GLY A 313 27.21 -9.06 32.03
C GLY A 313 26.93 -10.48 32.48
N GLU A 314 25.85 -11.13 32.04
CA GLU A 314 25.67 -12.55 32.34
C GLU A 314 26.67 -13.40 31.57
N ASP A 315 27.23 -14.37 32.31
CA ASP A 315 28.21 -15.35 31.82
C ASP A 315 27.55 -16.22 30.71
N ARG A 316 27.73 -15.84 29.44
CA ARG A 316 27.17 -16.56 28.27
C ARG A 316 27.91 -17.90 27.99
N ASN A 317 28.42 -18.56 29.05
CA ASN A 317 29.21 -19.78 29.00
C ASN A 317 28.40 -21.04 29.33
N GLY A 318 27.11 -20.96 29.61
CA GLY A 318 26.23 -22.09 29.89
C GLY A 318 26.11 -23.07 28.72
N ASP A 319 25.62 -24.30 29.00
CA ASP A 319 25.42 -25.34 27.97
C ASP A 319 24.31 -25.00 26.98
N ASP A 320 23.49 -24.02 27.32
CA ASP A 320 22.42 -23.42 26.53
C ASP A 320 22.88 -22.28 25.62
N TRP A 321 24.16 -21.88 25.70
CA TRP A 321 24.74 -20.83 24.85
C TRP A 321 25.71 -21.42 23.80
N VAL A 322 25.67 -20.87 22.59
CA VAL A 322 26.59 -21.20 21.52
C VAL A 322 26.95 -19.99 20.69
N SER A 323 28.24 -19.76 20.46
CA SER A 323 28.72 -18.68 19.59
C SER A 323 28.85 -19.15 18.14
N ARG A 324 28.45 -18.31 17.21
CA ARG A 324 28.56 -18.54 15.76
C ARG A 324 29.03 -17.26 15.09
N ARG A 325 29.66 -17.39 13.94
CA ARG A 325 29.95 -16.25 13.08
C ARG A 325 28.80 -16.06 12.08
N VAL A 326 28.32 -14.84 11.94
CA VAL A 326 27.34 -14.48 10.92
C VAL A 326 28.00 -14.63 9.55
N CYS A 327 27.41 -15.42 8.66
CA CYS A 327 27.96 -15.62 7.32
C CYS A 327 27.74 -14.37 6.42
N ALA A 328 28.36 -14.35 5.24
CA ALA A 328 28.28 -13.20 4.30
C ALA A 328 26.84 -12.82 3.91
N ASN A 329 25.91 -13.75 4.04
CA ASN A 329 24.49 -13.53 3.73
C ASN A 329 23.67 -13.07 4.94
N GLY A 330 24.31 -12.82 6.10
CA GLY A 330 23.62 -12.42 7.32
C GLY A 330 22.89 -13.55 8.05
N ILE A 331 23.30 -14.79 7.81
CA ILE A 331 22.68 -16.00 8.38
C ILE A 331 23.58 -16.60 9.45
N VAL A 332 22.95 -17.08 10.52
CA VAL A 332 23.58 -17.88 11.59
C VAL A 332 22.98 -19.28 11.53
N CYS A 333 23.82 -20.31 11.61
CA CYS A 333 23.39 -21.71 11.64
C CYS A 333 23.57 -22.29 13.04
N VAL A 334 22.46 -22.74 13.63
CA VAL A 334 22.42 -23.42 14.96
C VAL A 334 21.57 -24.66 14.85
N SER A 335 22.04 -25.78 15.34
CA SER A 335 21.30 -27.05 15.31
C SER A 335 20.76 -27.41 13.92
N TRP A 336 21.53 -27.17 12.85
CA TRP A 336 21.12 -27.33 11.46
C TRP A 336 20.03 -26.34 10.98
N GLN A 337 19.55 -25.48 11.86
CA GLN A 337 18.60 -24.42 11.52
C GLN A 337 19.37 -23.15 11.10
N GLN A 338 18.99 -22.57 9.96
CA GLN A 338 19.54 -21.34 9.44
C GLN A 338 18.60 -20.18 9.80
N VAL A 339 19.10 -19.17 10.52
CA VAL A 339 18.33 -18.00 10.92
C VAL A 339 19.02 -16.74 10.41
N SER A 340 18.28 -15.89 9.70
CA SER A 340 18.80 -14.62 9.25
C SER A 340 18.76 -13.61 10.41
N VAL A 341 19.90 -13.04 10.73
CA VAL A 341 20.07 -11.96 11.73
C VAL A 341 20.34 -10.62 11.08
N GLY A 342 20.51 -10.59 9.76
CA GLY A 342 20.76 -9.37 8.98
C GLY A 342 22.15 -9.32 8.35
N ARG A 343 22.19 -8.96 7.07
CA ARG A 343 23.44 -8.95 6.28
C ARG A 343 24.46 -7.92 6.76
N HIS A 344 24.01 -6.84 7.40
CA HIS A 344 24.88 -5.80 7.97
C HIS A 344 25.72 -6.32 9.14
N TYR A 345 25.36 -7.46 9.74
CA TYR A 345 26.14 -8.14 10.74
C TYR A 345 27.11 -9.18 10.17
N ALA A 346 27.25 -9.29 8.84
CA ALA A 346 28.15 -10.25 8.22
C ALA A 346 29.56 -10.21 8.81
N GLY A 347 30.09 -11.36 9.20
CA GLY A 347 31.38 -11.47 9.85
C GLY A 347 31.38 -11.26 11.38
N ALA A 348 30.32 -10.70 11.95
CA ALA A 348 30.22 -10.50 13.40
C ALA A 348 30.09 -11.82 14.16
N ARG A 349 30.52 -11.82 15.43
CA ARG A 349 30.22 -12.89 16.38
C ARG A 349 28.77 -12.73 16.84
N CYS A 350 28.02 -13.81 16.79
CA CYS A 350 26.65 -13.90 17.28
C CYS A 350 26.57 -14.98 18.35
N ASP A 351 26.16 -14.63 19.54
CA ASP A 351 25.92 -15.55 20.64
C ASP A 351 24.44 -15.94 20.62
N VAL A 352 24.19 -17.24 20.66
CA VAL A 352 22.83 -17.78 20.56
C VAL A 352 22.50 -18.50 21.85
N HIS A 353 21.43 -18.03 22.49
CA HIS A 353 20.83 -18.70 23.65
C HIS A 353 19.75 -19.65 23.19
N VAL A 354 19.80 -20.88 23.66
CA VAL A 354 18.82 -21.93 23.37
C VAL A 354 17.92 -22.11 24.59
N ASP A 355 16.75 -21.51 24.55
CA ASP A 355 15.78 -21.52 25.64
C ASP A 355 14.58 -22.37 25.23
N GLY A 356 14.61 -23.66 25.55
CA GLY A 356 13.56 -24.60 25.19
C GLY A 356 13.25 -24.65 23.70
N GLU A 357 12.14 -24.09 23.30
CA GLU A 357 11.66 -24.01 21.93
C GLU A 357 12.05 -22.69 21.23
N LEU A 358 12.88 -21.84 21.87
CA LEU A 358 13.30 -20.56 21.33
C LEU A 358 14.83 -20.50 21.13
N LEU A 359 15.24 -19.80 20.09
CA LEU A 359 16.62 -19.41 19.83
C LEU A 359 16.68 -17.87 19.88
N ARG A 360 17.51 -17.33 20.79
CA ARG A 360 17.73 -15.88 20.91
C ARG A 360 19.14 -15.56 20.42
N PHE A 361 19.25 -14.61 19.50
CA PHE A 361 20.51 -14.26 18.82
C PHE A 361 20.99 -12.90 19.29
N TRP A 362 22.22 -12.84 19.82
CA TRP A 362 22.85 -11.65 20.36
C TRP A 362 24.09 -11.29 19.58
N ILE A 363 24.28 -9.99 19.31
CA ILE A 363 25.52 -9.46 18.74
C ILE A 363 25.99 -8.32 19.63
N GLY A 364 27.10 -8.56 20.33
CA GLY A 364 27.44 -7.72 21.47
C GLY A 364 26.38 -7.87 22.55
N ASP A 365 25.87 -6.76 23.05
CA ASP A 365 24.81 -6.72 24.07
C ASP A 365 23.40 -6.61 23.48
N ASP A 366 23.28 -6.55 22.14
CA ASP A 366 22.01 -6.39 21.47
C ASP A 366 21.36 -7.73 21.13
N LEU A 367 20.11 -7.94 21.58
CA LEU A 367 19.24 -9.02 21.12
C LEU A 367 18.73 -8.71 19.72
N VAL A 368 19.37 -9.26 18.70
CA VAL A 368 19.08 -8.95 17.29
C VAL A 368 17.95 -9.78 16.70
N LYS A 369 17.69 -10.99 17.27
CA LYS A 369 16.65 -11.89 16.77
C LYS A 369 16.22 -12.89 17.82
N THR A 370 14.93 -13.23 17.82
CA THR A 370 14.36 -14.43 18.45
C THR A 370 13.68 -15.26 17.38
N ALA A 371 13.90 -16.56 17.37
CA ALA A 371 13.28 -17.49 16.41
C ALA A 371 12.83 -18.76 17.12
N ALA A 372 11.77 -19.39 16.63
CA ALA A 372 11.36 -20.70 17.10
C ALA A 372 12.41 -21.76 16.72
N ARG A 373 12.69 -22.68 17.63
CA ARG A 373 13.59 -23.81 17.40
C ARG A 373 12.85 -24.91 16.65
N THR A 374 13.23 -25.16 15.43
CA THR A 374 12.61 -26.18 14.58
C THR A 374 13.44 -27.45 14.44
N SER A 375 14.71 -27.41 14.85
CA SER A 375 15.61 -28.56 14.85
C SER A 375 16.11 -28.84 16.25
N ARG A 376 15.98 -30.09 16.70
CA ARG A 376 16.50 -30.58 17.98
C ARG A 376 17.88 -31.23 17.84
N GLY A 377 18.60 -30.91 16.75
CA GLY A 377 19.97 -31.34 16.59
C GLY A 377 20.90 -30.78 17.67
N GLU A 378 22.11 -31.32 17.75
CA GLU A 378 23.13 -30.87 18.69
C GLU A 378 23.46 -29.41 18.53
N VAL A 379 23.35 -28.62 19.58
CA VAL A 379 23.61 -27.18 19.61
C VAL A 379 25.11 -26.92 19.46
N ARG A 380 25.95 -27.67 20.14
CA ARG A 380 27.41 -27.59 20.08
C ARG A 380 27.95 -28.68 19.17
N ASN A 381 28.38 -28.30 17.98
CA ASN A 381 29.07 -29.21 17.06
C ASN A 381 30.54 -28.82 16.88
N LYS A 382 31.32 -29.62 16.18
CA LYS A 382 32.76 -29.37 15.92
C LYS A 382 33.13 -28.00 15.31
N ARG A 383 32.15 -27.24 14.83
CA ARG A 383 32.32 -25.88 14.27
C ARG A 383 31.92 -24.78 15.25
N ALA A 384 31.51 -25.10 16.48
CA ALA A 384 31.23 -24.10 17.49
C ALA A 384 32.53 -23.37 17.86
N LEU A 385 32.49 -22.04 17.87
CA LEU A 385 33.58 -21.24 18.44
C LEU A 385 33.62 -21.55 19.93
N ARG A 386 34.79 -21.86 20.45
CA ARG A 386 34.95 -21.95 21.91
C ARG A 386 34.78 -20.56 22.48
N THR A 387 33.99 -20.42 23.53
CA THR A 387 33.98 -19.21 24.36
C THR A 387 35.39 -19.06 24.93
N SER A 388 36.08 -17.96 24.64
CA SER A 388 37.35 -17.67 25.29
C SER A 388 37.09 -17.49 26.77
N ALA A 389 37.78 -18.25 27.60
CA ALA A 389 37.85 -18.01 29.02
C ALA A 389 38.36 -16.57 29.23
N PRO A 390 37.82 -15.79 30.18
CA PRO A 390 38.42 -14.52 30.55
C PRO A 390 39.88 -14.73 30.95
N ALA A 391 40.76 -13.84 30.45
CA ALA A 391 42.14 -13.78 30.82
C ALA A 391 42.30 -13.30 32.25
#